data_ed6cd4d6c9b0d9fe11c91deaf16d8689
#
_entry.id   ed6cd4d6c9b0d9fe11c91deaf16d8689
#
_cell.length_a   1.000
_cell.length_b   1.000
_cell.length_c   1.000
_cell.angle_alpha   90.00
_cell.angle_beta   90.00
_cell.angle_gamma   90.00
#
_symmetry.space_group_name_H-M   'P 1'
#
loop_
_entity.id
_entity.type
_entity.pdbx_description
1 polymer ?
#
loop_
_entity_poly.entity_id
_entity_poly.type
_entity_poly.pdbx_seq_one_letter_code
_entity_poly.pdbx_strand_id
1 'polypeptide(L)'
;MCTPEIVRLAHDGALRPSRRALFGLAGLTAVAAAAAPAVAAPRTGVVDLTHTLTPQLPVWPGNPPMVMVPVAWHASGGFGQFALGYWEHTGTHIDAPAHRVPGAATTEALPVEDLVAPLVVIDISAKAAVDADAVVTVADIDSWRAQHGEIPPRAFVAMYSGWEQRITQPSTFLNLDHRGTPHAPGFSAAAAEYLVAQCGIVGAGVDTLSLDCGVDPEYGAHTALLGAGRYGVEMLANLASVPAKGATVVIGAPKHAGGTGGPCRVLALT
;
A
#
# COMPACT_ATOMS: atom_id res chain seq x y z
N MET A 1 -23.29 17.17 -10.76
CA MET A 1 -24.27 16.26 -11.39
C MET A 1 -24.14 16.44 -12.89
N CYS A 2 -23.68 15.41 -13.60
CA CYS A 2 -23.62 15.43 -15.08
C CYS A 2 -25.04 15.27 -15.62
N THR A 3 -25.49 16.19 -16.45
CA THR A 3 -26.80 16.11 -17.07
C THR A 3 -26.83 14.98 -18.11
N PRO A 4 -27.99 14.35 -18.40
CA PRO A 4 -28.12 13.29 -19.40
C PRO A 4 -27.60 13.67 -20.80
N GLU A 5 -27.57 14.95 -21.12
CA GLU A 5 -27.04 15.49 -22.38
C GLU A 5 -25.53 15.34 -22.53
N ILE A 6 -24.76 15.54 -21.43
CA ILE A 6 -23.29 15.38 -21.45
C ILE A 6 -22.90 13.92 -21.66
N VAL A 7 -23.68 12.98 -21.11
CA VAL A 7 -23.45 11.54 -21.30
C VAL A 7 -23.74 11.12 -22.73
N ARG A 8 -24.78 11.67 -23.40
CA ARG A 8 -25.05 11.41 -24.81
C ARG A 8 -23.95 11.91 -25.75
N LEU A 9 -23.45 13.13 -25.53
CA LEU A 9 -22.37 13.69 -26.35
C LEU A 9 -21.07 12.89 -26.27
N ALA A 10 -20.77 12.30 -25.11
CA ALA A 10 -19.61 11.41 -24.95
C ALA A 10 -19.79 10.07 -25.68
N HIS A 11 -21.02 9.56 -25.81
CA HIS A 11 -21.33 8.33 -26.54
C HIS A 11 -21.36 8.50 -28.06
N ASP A 12 -21.84 9.64 -28.54
CA ASP A 12 -21.97 9.91 -30.01
C ASP A 12 -20.63 10.33 -30.64
N GLY A 13 -19.65 10.77 -29.84
CA GLY A 13 -18.29 11.12 -30.28
C GLY A 13 -17.33 9.95 -30.53
N ALA A 14 -17.74 8.71 -30.25
CA ALA A 14 -16.93 7.53 -30.55
C ALA A 14 -17.04 7.18 -32.04
N LEU A 15 -16.05 7.59 -32.82
CA LEU A 15 -15.89 7.21 -34.23
C LEU A 15 -15.89 5.66 -34.36
N ARG A 16 -16.99 5.10 -34.83
CA ARG A 16 -17.06 3.68 -35.23
C ARG A 16 -16.41 3.52 -36.60
N PRO A 17 -15.26 2.83 -36.72
CA PRO A 17 -14.73 2.55 -38.08
C PRO A 17 -15.71 1.65 -38.84
N SER A 18 -16.15 2.11 -40.00
CA SER A 18 -17.04 1.32 -40.86
C SER A 18 -16.29 0.12 -41.45
N ARG A 19 -16.94 -1.03 -41.55
CA ARG A 19 -16.39 -2.27 -42.12
C ARG A 19 -15.91 -2.14 -43.58
N ARG A 20 -16.13 -1.01 -44.24
CA ARG A 20 -15.69 -0.75 -45.63
C ARG A 20 -14.29 -0.11 -45.75
N ALA A 21 -13.69 0.35 -44.63
CA ALA A 21 -12.33 0.91 -44.66
C ALA A 21 -11.20 -0.13 -44.56
N LEU A 22 -11.53 -1.43 -44.46
CA LEU A 22 -10.55 -2.51 -44.27
C LEU A 22 -10.16 -3.28 -45.54
N PHE A 23 -10.71 -2.94 -46.73
CA PHE A 23 -10.42 -3.66 -47.99
C PHE A 23 -9.92 -2.75 -49.10
N GLY A 24 -8.87 -2.04 -48.88
CA GLY A 24 -8.27 -1.23 -49.94
C GLY A 24 -6.85 -0.85 -49.65
N LEU A 25 -5.91 -1.79 -49.61
CA LEU A 25 -4.51 -1.65 -50.03
C LEU A 25 -3.77 -2.99 -49.89
N ALA A 26 -4.01 -3.85 -50.90
CA ALA A 26 -3.10 -4.94 -51.22
C ALA A 26 -2.34 -4.53 -52.47
N GLY A 27 -1.14 -4.06 -52.33
CA GLY A 27 -0.25 -3.69 -53.44
C GLY A 27 1.20 -3.66 -52.94
N LEU A 28 1.93 -4.70 -53.31
CA LEU A 28 3.32 -5.01 -53.00
C LEU A 28 4.28 -3.82 -53.14
N THR A 29 5.16 -3.67 -52.12
CA THR A 29 6.61 -3.50 -52.37
C THR A 29 7.36 -3.98 -51.11
N ALA A 30 8.05 -5.13 -51.23
CA ALA A 30 8.97 -5.64 -50.24
C ALA A 30 10.22 -4.77 -50.28
N VAL A 31 10.36 -3.84 -49.33
CA VAL A 31 11.63 -3.23 -48.99
C VAL A 31 12.09 -3.89 -47.69
N ALA A 32 13.13 -4.69 -47.78
CA ALA A 32 13.82 -5.24 -46.61
C ALA A 32 14.49 -4.08 -45.81
N ALA A 33 13.75 -3.49 -44.90
CA ALA A 33 14.30 -2.60 -43.90
C ALA A 33 14.93 -3.50 -42.80
N ALA A 34 16.27 -3.46 -42.72
CA ALA A 34 16.97 -4.04 -41.59
C ALA A 34 16.40 -3.43 -40.28
N ALA A 35 15.69 -4.24 -39.53
CA ALA A 35 15.18 -3.84 -38.21
C ALA A 35 16.38 -3.54 -37.31
N ALA A 36 16.58 -2.26 -36.99
CA ALA A 36 17.44 -1.88 -35.90
C ALA A 36 16.94 -2.60 -34.62
N PRO A 37 17.84 -3.12 -33.76
CA PRO A 37 17.40 -3.73 -32.51
C PRO A 37 16.60 -2.69 -31.74
N ALA A 38 15.31 -2.97 -31.52
CA ALA A 38 14.48 -2.17 -30.65
C ALA A 38 15.12 -2.24 -29.26
N VAL A 39 15.76 -1.16 -28.83
CA VAL A 39 16.13 -0.97 -27.43
C VAL A 39 14.80 -0.99 -26.69
N ALA A 40 14.52 -2.09 -25.99
CA ALA A 40 13.36 -2.19 -25.14
C ALA A 40 13.45 -1.00 -24.16
N ALA A 41 12.47 -0.08 -24.25
CA ALA A 41 12.34 0.94 -23.22
C ALA A 41 12.30 0.22 -21.87
N PRO A 42 13.00 0.71 -20.82
CA PRO A 42 12.92 0.11 -19.51
C PRO A 42 11.46 0.02 -19.13
N ARG A 43 10.95 -1.19 -18.95
CA ARG A 43 9.62 -1.39 -18.39
C ARG A 43 9.72 -0.89 -16.96
N THR A 44 9.29 0.34 -16.70
CA THR A 44 8.99 0.78 -15.36
C THR A 44 7.84 -0.10 -14.89
N GLY A 45 8.15 -1.13 -14.12
CA GLY A 45 7.15 -1.98 -13.51
C GLY A 45 6.40 -1.16 -12.48
N VAL A 46 5.08 -1.32 -12.42
CA VAL A 46 4.26 -0.80 -11.31
C VAL A 46 3.72 -2.01 -10.57
N VAL A 47 4.05 -2.13 -9.29
CA VAL A 47 3.51 -3.15 -8.38
C VAL A 47 2.47 -2.49 -7.50
N ASP A 48 1.28 -3.06 -7.44
CA ASP A 48 0.21 -2.62 -6.55
C ASP A 48 0.43 -3.24 -5.17
N LEU A 49 0.73 -2.41 -4.19
CA LEU A 49 0.97 -2.81 -2.79
C LEU A 49 -0.30 -2.71 -1.93
N THR A 50 -1.49 -2.79 -2.54
CA THR A 50 -2.77 -2.54 -1.87
C THR A 50 -3.67 -3.75 -1.94
N HIS A 51 -4.20 -4.20 -0.82
CA HIS A 51 -5.27 -5.20 -0.79
C HIS A 51 -6.59 -4.60 -1.27
N THR A 52 -7.39 -5.43 -1.96
CA THR A 52 -8.76 -5.03 -2.31
C THR A 52 -9.58 -4.86 -1.04
N LEU A 53 -10.09 -3.65 -0.81
CA LEU A 53 -10.92 -3.35 0.35
C LEU A 53 -12.31 -3.97 0.16
N THR A 54 -12.66 -4.92 1.03
CA THR A 54 -13.94 -5.65 1.01
C THR A 54 -14.50 -5.80 2.43
N PRO A 55 -15.83 -6.06 2.58
CA PRO A 55 -16.42 -6.36 3.88
C PRO A 55 -15.85 -7.59 4.59
N GLN A 56 -15.15 -8.48 3.86
CA GLN A 56 -14.55 -9.70 4.39
C GLN A 56 -13.09 -9.53 4.80
N LEU A 57 -12.49 -8.37 4.52
CA LEU A 57 -11.11 -8.11 4.88
C LEU A 57 -10.95 -8.14 6.42
N PRO A 58 -9.90 -8.79 6.96
CA PRO A 58 -9.66 -8.75 8.40
C PRO A 58 -9.49 -7.31 8.88
N VAL A 59 -10.05 -7.02 10.03
CA VAL A 59 -9.91 -5.73 10.73
C VAL A 59 -9.35 -5.98 12.13
N TRP A 60 -8.81 -4.96 12.75
CA TRP A 60 -8.34 -5.05 14.13
C TRP A 60 -9.44 -5.58 15.07
N PRO A 61 -9.12 -6.49 16.02
CA PRO A 61 -10.10 -7.06 16.94
C PRO A 61 -10.92 -5.96 17.66
N GLY A 62 -12.24 -6.05 17.51
CA GLY A 62 -13.19 -5.06 18.07
C GLY A 62 -13.62 -3.97 17.09
N ASN A 63 -12.92 -3.77 15.97
CA ASN A 63 -13.38 -2.84 14.94
C ASN A 63 -14.49 -3.46 14.07
N PRO A 64 -15.46 -2.67 13.59
CA PRO A 64 -16.48 -3.16 12.67
C PRO A 64 -15.86 -3.39 11.27
N PRO A 65 -16.32 -4.43 10.53
CA PRO A 65 -15.96 -4.58 9.13
C PRO A 65 -16.51 -3.42 8.31
N MET A 66 -15.89 -3.16 7.14
CA MET A 66 -16.44 -2.17 6.23
C MET A 66 -17.85 -2.56 5.76
N VAL A 67 -18.66 -1.54 5.52
CA VAL A 67 -19.98 -1.68 4.92
C VAL A 67 -19.96 -1.04 3.53
N MET A 68 -20.56 -1.73 2.55
CA MET A 68 -20.71 -1.28 1.18
C MET A 68 -22.15 -1.51 0.72
N VAL A 69 -22.93 -0.44 0.58
CA VAL A 69 -24.34 -0.50 0.25
C VAL A 69 -24.61 0.16 -1.09
N PRO A 70 -25.21 -0.54 -2.08
CA PRO A 70 -25.57 0.09 -3.33
C PRO A 70 -26.68 1.14 -3.09
N VAL A 71 -26.49 2.36 -3.60
CA VAL A 71 -27.43 3.48 -3.49
C VAL A 71 -27.94 3.98 -4.85
N ALA A 72 -27.34 3.52 -5.95
CA ALA A 72 -27.84 3.74 -7.30
C ALA A 72 -27.48 2.53 -8.19
N TRP A 73 -28.37 2.27 -9.16
CA TRP A 73 -28.25 1.13 -10.08
C TRP A 73 -28.33 1.58 -11.53
N HIS A 74 -27.53 0.99 -12.41
CA HIS A 74 -27.55 1.24 -13.85
C HIS A 74 -28.94 1.08 -14.47
N ALA A 75 -29.70 0.07 -14.02
CA ALA A 75 -31.02 -0.22 -14.56
C ALA A 75 -32.07 0.89 -14.32
N SER A 76 -31.94 1.66 -13.25
CA SER A 76 -32.93 2.70 -12.89
C SER A 76 -32.42 4.13 -13.07
N GLY A 77 -31.10 4.35 -13.03
CA GLY A 77 -30.51 5.68 -13.04
C GLY A 77 -29.38 5.89 -14.06
N GLY A 78 -29.01 4.86 -14.82
CA GLY A 78 -27.93 4.93 -15.83
C GLY A 78 -26.51 4.95 -15.22
N PHE A 79 -26.36 4.90 -13.89
CA PHE A 79 -25.08 4.83 -13.19
C PHE A 79 -25.19 3.93 -11.96
N GLY A 80 -24.05 3.39 -11.51
CA GLY A 80 -23.93 2.63 -10.26
C GLY A 80 -23.19 3.45 -9.20
N GLN A 81 -23.65 3.37 -7.95
CA GLN A 81 -23.03 4.05 -6.81
C GLN A 81 -23.20 3.24 -5.52
N PHE A 82 -22.17 3.27 -4.68
CA PHE A 82 -22.20 2.69 -3.35
C PHE A 82 -21.99 3.76 -2.28
N ALA A 83 -22.67 3.62 -1.16
CA ALA A 83 -22.30 4.25 0.10
C ALA A 83 -21.30 3.32 0.81
N LEU A 84 -20.21 3.89 1.32
CA LEU A 84 -19.17 3.16 2.04
C LEU A 84 -19.13 3.64 3.49
N GLY A 85 -18.99 2.70 4.42
CA GLY A 85 -18.74 2.98 5.83
C GLY A 85 -17.60 2.09 6.32
N TYR A 86 -16.55 2.69 6.88
CA TYR A 86 -15.39 2.03 7.47
C TYR A 86 -14.70 2.96 8.46
N TRP A 87 -13.94 2.39 9.39
CA TRP A 87 -13.06 3.19 10.23
C TRP A 87 -11.77 3.50 9.49
N GLU A 88 -11.11 4.61 9.84
CA GLU A 88 -9.90 5.11 9.13
C GLU A 88 -8.83 4.03 8.97
N HIS A 89 -8.60 3.22 10.01
CA HIS A 89 -7.58 2.17 10.05
C HIS A 89 -8.16 0.83 9.56
N THR A 90 -8.45 0.75 8.25
CA THR A 90 -9.08 -0.42 7.61
C THR A 90 -8.37 -0.77 6.30
N GLY A 91 -8.00 -2.05 6.14
CA GLY A 91 -7.31 -2.54 4.95
C GLY A 91 -5.90 -1.96 4.81
N THR A 92 -5.40 -1.85 3.58
CA THR A 92 -4.14 -1.12 3.34
C THR A 92 -4.41 0.37 3.60
N HIS A 93 -3.83 0.90 4.67
CA HIS A 93 -4.11 2.26 5.13
C HIS A 93 -2.85 2.95 5.64
N ILE A 94 -2.91 4.27 5.72
CA ILE A 94 -1.88 5.12 6.30
C ILE A 94 -2.27 5.54 7.71
N ASP A 95 -1.29 5.61 8.62
CA ASP A 95 -1.36 6.21 9.95
C ASP A 95 -0.62 7.53 9.95
N ALA A 96 -1.35 8.62 10.19
CA ALA A 96 -0.74 9.93 10.40
C ALA A 96 -0.21 10.05 11.85
N PRO A 97 0.75 10.95 12.12
CA PRO A 97 1.24 11.20 13.49
C PRO A 97 0.13 11.45 14.52
N ALA A 98 -0.97 12.10 14.12
CA ALA A 98 -2.12 12.35 14.98
C ALA A 98 -2.82 11.08 15.50
N HIS A 99 -2.59 9.91 14.87
CA HIS A 99 -3.13 8.64 15.36
C HIS A 99 -2.62 8.29 16.76
N ARG A 100 -1.38 8.62 17.06
CA ARG A 100 -0.74 8.29 18.35
C ARG A 100 -0.46 9.54 19.20
N VAL A 101 -0.27 10.70 18.57
CA VAL A 101 0.19 11.92 19.24
C VAL A 101 -0.86 13.01 19.15
N PRO A 102 -1.51 13.38 20.26
CA PRO A 102 -2.50 14.46 20.27
C PRO A 102 -1.93 15.78 19.72
N GLY A 103 -2.62 16.37 18.75
CA GLY A 103 -2.23 17.64 18.14
C GLY A 103 -1.09 17.55 17.11
N ALA A 104 -0.60 16.35 16.79
CA ALA A 104 0.36 16.16 15.71
C ALA A 104 -0.30 16.23 14.33
N ALA A 105 0.49 16.06 13.26
CA ALA A 105 0.03 16.16 11.88
C ALA A 105 -1.06 15.12 11.57
N THR A 106 -2.16 15.57 11.01
CA THR A 106 -3.26 14.78 10.47
C THR A 106 -3.02 14.44 9.00
N THR A 107 -3.84 13.57 8.38
CA THR A 107 -3.60 13.09 7.01
C THR A 107 -3.50 14.21 5.97
N GLU A 108 -4.30 15.26 6.08
CA GLU A 108 -4.25 16.42 5.19
C GLU A 108 -3.03 17.32 5.37
N ALA A 109 -2.36 17.18 6.53
CA ALA A 109 -1.16 17.96 6.88
C ALA A 109 0.16 17.23 6.60
N LEU A 110 0.10 15.97 6.14
CA LEU A 110 1.31 15.23 5.75
C LEU A 110 2.00 15.93 4.57
N PRO A 111 3.35 16.13 4.63
CA PRO A 111 4.11 16.68 3.50
C PRO A 111 3.96 15.77 2.28
N VAL A 112 3.49 16.30 1.16
CA VAL A 112 3.26 15.50 -0.06
C VAL A 112 4.54 14.90 -0.64
N GLU A 113 5.67 15.55 -0.42
CA GLU A 113 7.00 15.07 -0.79
C GLU A 113 7.44 13.84 0.02
N ASP A 114 6.85 13.56 1.18
CA ASP A 114 7.11 12.36 1.97
C ASP A 114 6.27 11.16 1.49
N LEU A 115 5.19 11.42 0.74
CA LEU A 115 4.34 10.37 0.18
C LEU A 115 4.91 9.74 -1.12
N VAL A 116 6.02 10.28 -1.62
CA VAL A 116 6.80 9.72 -2.74
C VAL A 116 8.24 9.58 -2.27
N ALA A 117 8.68 8.36 -2.03
CA ALA A 117 9.95 8.09 -1.35
C ALA A 117 10.70 6.89 -1.94
N PRO A 118 12.03 6.82 -1.79
CA PRO A 118 12.76 5.58 -2.05
C PRO A 118 12.19 4.45 -1.20
N LEU A 119 11.87 3.30 -1.83
CA LEU A 119 11.36 2.13 -1.12
C LEU A 119 12.51 1.20 -0.74
N VAL A 120 12.53 0.80 0.51
CA VAL A 120 13.39 -0.23 1.09
C VAL A 120 12.50 -1.35 1.61
N VAL A 121 12.81 -2.61 1.26
CA VAL A 121 12.10 -3.78 1.77
C VAL A 121 13.06 -4.61 2.63
N ILE A 122 12.72 -4.78 3.91
CA ILE A 122 13.43 -5.66 4.85
C ILE A 122 12.65 -6.97 4.95
N ASP A 123 13.22 -8.05 4.46
CA ASP A 123 12.60 -9.36 4.45
C ASP A 123 12.93 -10.12 5.73
N ILE A 124 11.90 -10.39 6.55
CA ILE A 124 11.95 -11.25 7.73
C ILE A 124 11.07 -12.49 7.58
N SER A 125 10.64 -12.83 6.36
CA SER A 125 9.69 -13.93 6.12
C SER A 125 10.18 -15.27 6.67
N ALA A 126 11.48 -15.56 6.60
CA ALA A 126 12.08 -16.75 7.18
C ALA A 126 11.96 -16.78 8.72
N LYS A 127 12.08 -15.64 9.41
CA LYS A 127 11.86 -15.52 10.87
C LYS A 127 10.37 -15.70 11.19
N ALA A 128 9.50 -15.01 10.46
CA ALA A 128 8.06 -15.05 10.65
C ALA A 128 7.44 -16.43 10.36
N ALA A 129 8.08 -17.24 9.52
CA ALA A 129 7.63 -18.60 9.23
C ALA A 129 7.76 -19.55 10.43
N VAL A 130 8.69 -19.28 11.36
CA VAL A 130 8.96 -20.12 12.54
C VAL A 130 8.49 -19.45 13.85
N ASP A 131 8.32 -18.13 13.84
CA ASP A 131 7.89 -17.37 15.00
C ASP A 131 6.88 -16.30 14.56
N ALA A 132 5.63 -16.45 14.96
CA ALA A 132 4.58 -15.50 14.64
C ALA A 132 4.81 -14.12 15.29
N ASP A 133 5.57 -14.06 16.37
CA ASP A 133 5.91 -12.82 17.09
C ASP A 133 7.29 -12.27 16.69
N ALA A 134 7.80 -12.69 15.53
CA ALA A 134 9.04 -12.18 14.98
C ALA A 134 8.99 -10.66 14.76
N VAL A 135 10.08 -9.97 15.09
CA VAL A 135 10.19 -8.52 14.88
C VAL A 135 11.39 -8.19 14.01
N VAL A 136 11.30 -7.10 13.26
CA VAL A 136 12.48 -6.43 12.71
C VAL A 136 13.28 -5.86 13.88
N THR A 137 14.55 -6.21 13.92
CA THR A 137 15.51 -5.73 14.93
C THR A 137 16.55 -4.80 14.28
N VAL A 138 17.34 -4.10 15.10
CA VAL A 138 18.49 -3.32 14.59
C VAL A 138 19.48 -4.21 13.85
N ALA A 139 19.69 -5.44 14.29
CA ALA A 139 20.56 -6.40 13.60
C ALA A 139 20.06 -6.79 12.19
N ASP A 140 18.74 -6.87 11.99
CA ASP A 140 18.17 -7.10 10.66
C ASP A 140 18.43 -5.89 9.75
N ILE A 141 18.30 -4.67 10.26
CA ILE A 141 18.61 -3.44 9.53
C ILE A 141 20.10 -3.38 9.15
N ASP A 142 20.99 -3.69 10.08
CA ASP A 142 22.43 -3.71 9.82
C ASP A 142 22.81 -4.82 8.82
N SER A 143 22.18 -5.98 8.91
CA SER A 143 22.34 -7.06 7.92
C SER A 143 21.87 -6.65 6.54
N TRP A 144 20.73 -5.96 6.45
CA TRP A 144 20.24 -5.40 5.19
C TRP A 144 21.22 -4.38 4.62
N ARG A 145 21.74 -3.46 5.45
CA ARG A 145 22.73 -2.45 5.04
C ARG A 145 24.05 -3.08 4.56
N ALA A 146 24.48 -4.15 5.20
CA ALA A 146 25.68 -4.89 4.77
C ALA A 146 25.52 -5.50 3.38
N GLN A 147 24.31 -5.93 3.01
CA GLN A 147 24.03 -6.57 1.72
C GLN A 147 23.70 -5.56 0.60
N HIS A 148 23.01 -4.47 0.93
CA HIS A 148 22.42 -3.56 -0.05
C HIS A 148 22.99 -2.13 0.01
N GLY A 149 23.89 -1.86 0.96
CA GLY A 149 24.42 -0.52 1.23
C GLY A 149 23.46 0.33 2.07
N GLU A 150 23.81 1.59 2.26
CA GLU A 150 23.04 2.49 3.13
C GLU A 150 21.57 2.63 2.70
N ILE A 151 20.68 2.74 3.70
CA ILE A 151 19.28 3.13 3.50
C ILE A 151 19.29 4.56 2.94
N PRO A 152 18.62 4.82 1.80
CA PRO A 152 18.57 6.17 1.26
C PRO A 152 17.93 7.15 2.25
N PRO A 153 18.40 8.40 2.34
CA PRO A 153 17.73 9.40 3.15
C PRO A 153 16.29 9.61 2.67
N ARG A 154 15.39 9.85 3.60
CA ARG A 154 13.95 9.99 3.34
C ARG A 154 13.31 8.73 2.72
N ALA A 155 13.87 7.55 2.95
CA ALA A 155 13.25 6.30 2.51
C ALA A 155 11.95 6.00 3.29
N PHE A 156 11.08 5.25 2.64
CA PHE A 156 10.02 4.48 3.28
C PHE A 156 10.52 3.04 3.43
N VAL A 157 10.47 2.50 4.64
CA VAL A 157 10.98 1.17 4.97
C VAL A 157 9.82 0.21 5.22
N ALA A 158 9.65 -0.77 4.33
CA ALA A 158 8.63 -1.81 4.47
C ALA A 158 9.23 -3.09 5.05
N MET A 159 8.57 -3.68 6.05
CA MET A 159 8.80 -5.04 6.50
C MET A 159 7.99 -6.00 5.62
N TYR A 160 8.65 -7.00 5.05
CA TYR A 160 8.02 -8.15 4.43
C TYR A 160 8.15 -9.37 5.35
N SER A 161 7.03 -9.87 5.83
CA SER A 161 6.98 -11.06 6.69
C SER A 161 6.34 -12.27 6.01
N GLY A 162 5.75 -12.09 4.82
CA GLY A 162 4.95 -13.12 4.13
C GLY A 162 3.56 -13.30 4.73
N TRP A 163 3.16 -12.44 5.67
CA TRP A 163 1.87 -12.54 6.37
C TRP A 163 0.68 -12.31 5.45
N GLU A 164 0.84 -11.48 4.42
CA GLU A 164 -0.17 -11.16 3.42
C GLU A 164 -0.81 -12.40 2.77
N GLN A 165 -0.07 -13.52 2.69
CA GLN A 165 -0.57 -14.79 2.13
C GLN A 165 -1.76 -15.37 2.90
N ARG A 166 -1.96 -14.94 4.15
CA ARG A 166 -3.06 -15.36 5.04
C ARG A 166 -4.34 -14.53 4.87
N ILE A 167 -4.30 -13.45 4.08
CA ILE A 167 -5.36 -12.43 4.00
C ILE A 167 -6.74 -12.99 3.64
N THR A 168 -6.81 -14.06 2.86
CA THR A 168 -8.06 -14.72 2.47
C THR A 168 -8.67 -15.58 3.57
N GLN A 169 -7.97 -15.76 4.68
CA GLN A 169 -8.40 -16.52 5.85
C GLN A 169 -8.32 -15.62 7.10
N PRO A 170 -9.35 -14.82 7.40
CA PRO A 170 -9.31 -13.81 8.46
C PRO A 170 -8.84 -14.34 9.82
N SER A 171 -9.28 -15.52 10.23
CA SER A 171 -8.85 -16.12 11.50
C SER A 171 -7.35 -16.45 11.52
N THR A 172 -6.79 -16.91 10.40
CA THR A 172 -5.36 -17.20 10.26
C THR A 172 -4.53 -15.92 10.16
N PHE A 173 -5.09 -14.88 9.53
CA PHE A 173 -4.44 -13.58 9.43
C PHE A 173 -4.39 -12.87 10.79
N LEU A 174 -5.52 -12.86 11.53
CA LEU A 174 -5.61 -12.31 12.88
C LEU A 174 -4.79 -13.10 13.90
N ASN A 175 -4.73 -14.42 13.74
CA ASN A 175 -3.96 -15.35 14.56
C ASN A 175 -4.10 -15.08 16.07
N LEU A 176 -5.35 -14.98 16.55
CA LEU A 176 -5.64 -14.69 17.95
C LEU A 176 -5.41 -15.91 18.83
N ASP A 177 -4.80 -15.69 19.99
CA ASP A 177 -4.74 -16.69 21.05
C ASP A 177 -6.10 -16.83 21.76
N HIS A 178 -6.14 -17.70 22.78
CA HIS A 178 -7.36 -17.96 23.59
C HIS A 178 -7.81 -16.77 24.43
N ARG A 179 -6.98 -15.71 24.56
CA ARG A 179 -7.28 -14.47 25.26
C ARG A 179 -7.68 -13.35 24.30
N GLY A 180 -7.63 -13.62 22.98
CA GLY A 180 -7.90 -12.64 21.96
C GLY A 180 -6.72 -11.75 21.61
N THR A 181 -5.51 -12.09 22.05
CA THR A 181 -4.27 -11.38 21.69
C THR A 181 -3.84 -11.80 20.28
N PRO A 182 -3.60 -10.87 19.37
CA PRO A 182 -3.05 -11.19 18.05
C PRO A 182 -1.58 -11.58 18.15
N HIS A 183 -1.15 -12.53 17.32
CA HIS A 183 0.22 -12.93 17.15
C HIS A 183 0.61 -12.71 15.70
N ALA A 184 1.32 -11.62 15.41
CA ALA A 184 1.74 -11.23 14.07
C ALA A 184 3.05 -10.46 14.13
N PRO A 185 3.92 -10.59 13.09
CA PRO A 185 5.19 -9.87 13.01
C PRO A 185 5.01 -8.34 12.98
N GLY A 186 6.05 -7.62 13.42
CA GLY A 186 6.10 -6.16 13.38
C GLY A 186 7.51 -5.63 13.50
N PHE A 187 7.63 -4.33 13.79
CA PHE A 187 8.90 -3.72 14.18
C PHE A 187 9.07 -3.77 15.69
N SER A 188 10.32 -3.98 16.16
CA SER A 188 10.64 -3.65 17.55
C SER A 188 10.72 -2.12 17.73
N ALA A 189 10.39 -1.62 18.92
CA ALA A 189 10.55 -0.20 19.25
C ALA A 189 11.96 0.32 18.95
N ALA A 190 12.99 -0.45 19.35
CA ALA A 190 14.39 -0.10 19.09
C ALA A 190 14.74 -0.01 17.61
N ALA A 191 14.16 -0.88 16.75
CA ALA A 191 14.37 -0.81 15.30
C ALA A 191 13.69 0.43 14.71
N ALA A 192 12.47 0.75 15.15
CA ALA A 192 11.76 1.95 14.73
C ALA A 192 12.51 3.23 15.12
N GLU A 193 12.98 3.32 16.36
CA GLU A 193 13.83 4.41 16.83
C GLU A 193 15.13 4.55 16.01
N TYR A 194 15.79 3.43 15.74
CA TYR A 194 17.01 3.41 14.92
C TYR A 194 16.76 3.91 13.49
N LEU A 195 15.69 3.46 12.85
CA LEU A 195 15.32 3.90 11.49
C LEU A 195 15.04 5.42 11.45
N VAL A 196 14.38 5.94 12.47
CA VAL A 196 14.12 7.39 12.61
C VAL A 196 15.41 8.15 12.84
N ALA A 197 16.17 7.77 13.85
CA ALA A 197 17.31 8.56 14.34
C ALA A 197 18.56 8.42 13.48
N GLN A 198 18.83 7.23 12.94
CA GLN A 198 20.07 6.93 12.22
C GLN A 198 19.90 6.89 10.70
N CYS A 199 18.70 6.52 10.21
CA CYS A 199 18.46 6.40 8.77
C CYS A 199 17.64 7.56 8.19
N GLY A 200 17.00 8.39 9.03
CA GLY A 200 16.26 9.57 8.59
C GLY A 200 15.10 9.23 7.66
N ILE A 201 14.38 8.15 7.92
CA ILE A 201 13.23 7.69 7.14
C ILE A 201 12.05 8.67 7.21
N VAL A 202 11.14 8.65 6.24
CA VAL A 202 9.90 9.43 6.26
C VAL A 202 8.70 8.63 6.76
N GLY A 203 8.76 7.31 6.66
CA GLY A 203 7.71 6.40 7.12
C GLY A 203 8.16 4.95 7.11
N ALA A 204 7.37 4.10 7.72
CA ALA A 204 7.55 2.65 7.70
C ALA A 204 6.24 1.93 7.40
N GLY A 205 6.32 0.68 6.94
CA GLY A 205 5.11 -0.10 6.67
C GLY A 205 5.31 -1.59 6.87
N VAL A 206 4.20 -2.31 6.93
CA VAL A 206 4.15 -3.74 7.22
C VAL A 206 3.09 -4.45 6.37
N ASP A 207 3.26 -5.75 6.14
CA ASP A 207 2.25 -6.63 5.52
C ASP A 207 1.29 -7.25 6.54
N THR A 208 1.33 -6.80 7.80
CA THR A 208 0.49 -7.21 8.93
C THR A 208 -0.53 -6.13 9.32
N LEU A 209 -1.37 -6.41 10.35
CA LEU A 209 -2.38 -5.48 10.87
C LEU A 209 -1.83 -4.36 11.75
N SER A 210 -0.55 -4.41 12.15
CA SER A 210 0.05 -3.44 13.03
C SER A 210 1.53 -3.24 12.71
N LEU A 211 2.02 -2.01 12.82
CA LEU A 211 3.45 -1.70 12.78
C LEU A 211 4.20 -2.42 13.89
N ASP A 212 3.55 -2.64 15.04
CA ASP A 212 4.09 -3.39 16.15
C ASP A 212 3.85 -4.89 16.00
N CYS A 213 4.66 -5.69 16.67
CA CYS A 213 4.37 -7.09 16.90
C CYS A 213 3.01 -7.21 17.62
N GLY A 214 2.19 -8.17 17.19
CA GLY A 214 0.83 -8.31 17.70
C GLY A 214 0.71 -8.46 19.22
N VAL A 215 1.75 -8.98 19.87
CA VAL A 215 1.80 -9.14 21.34
C VAL A 215 2.35 -7.91 22.09
N ASP A 216 2.76 -6.85 21.40
CA ASP A 216 3.28 -5.64 22.06
C ASP A 216 2.12 -4.78 22.61
N PRO A 217 1.90 -4.72 23.93
CA PRO A 217 0.82 -3.95 24.53
C PRO A 217 1.11 -2.43 24.57
N GLU A 218 2.36 -2.03 24.35
CA GLU A 218 2.80 -0.63 24.48
C GLU A 218 2.79 0.11 23.15
N TYR A 219 2.68 -0.62 22.02
CA TYR A 219 2.75 -0.06 20.67
C TYR A 219 4.03 0.77 20.47
N GLY A 220 5.17 0.14 20.76
CA GLY A 220 6.47 0.81 20.80
C GLY A 220 6.92 1.34 19.45
N ALA A 221 6.69 0.60 18.37
CA ALA A 221 7.02 1.04 17.01
C ALA A 221 6.12 2.20 16.55
N HIS A 222 4.80 2.13 16.79
CA HIS A 222 3.91 3.28 16.55
C HIS A 222 4.38 4.52 17.30
N THR A 223 4.69 4.36 18.59
CA THR A 223 5.14 5.48 19.43
C THR A 223 6.43 6.10 18.91
N ALA A 224 7.40 5.29 18.50
CA ALA A 224 8.67 5.78 17.96
C ALA A 224 8.50 6.50 16.61
N LEU A 225 7.75 5.90 15.68
CA LEU A 225 7.55 6.45 14.34
C LEU A 225 6.66 7.70 14.36
N LEU A 226 5.43 7.56 14.87
CA LEU A 226 4.45 8.65 14.86
C LEU A 226 4.85 9.78 15.82
N GLY A 227 5.50 9.44 16.95
CA GLY A 227 6.07 10.41 17.87
C GLY A 227 7.17 11.28 17.26
N ALA A 228 7.89 10.75 16.27
CA ALA A 228 8.90 11.48 15.51
C ALA A 228 8.34 12.20 14.28
N GLY A 229 7.02 12.25 14.12
CA GLY A 229 6.35 12.86 12.96
C GLY A 229 6.48 12.05 11.67
N ARG A 230 6.76 10.74 11.77
CA ARG A 230 6.78 9.82 10.63
C ARG A 230 5.41 9.17 10.48
N TYR A 231 5.05 8.74 9.27
CA TYR A 231 3.79 8.04 9.06
C TYR A 231 4.01 6.52 9.01
N GLY A 232 2.95 5.76 9.29
CA GLY A 232 2.88 4.33 9.14
C GLY A 232 2.05 3.91 7.93
N VAL A 233 2.27 2.71 7.41
CA VAL A 233 1.35 2.06 6.45
C VAL A 233 1.21 0.60 6.85
N GLU A 234 -0.01 0.16 7.05
CA GLU A 234 -0.32 -1.21 7.45
C GLU A 234 -1.00 -1.99 6.33
N MET A 235 -0.97 -3.31 6.43
CA MET A 235 -1.55 -4.23 5.45
C MET A 235 -1.07 -3.98 4.02
N LEU A 236 0.24 -3.85 3.83
CA LEU A 236 0.83 -3.82 2.49
C LEU A 236 0.68 -5.19 1.80
N ALA A 237 0.54 -5.17 0.48
CA ALA A 237 0.42 -6.35 -0.37
C ALA A 237 1.62 -6.48 -1.31
N ASN A 238 1.87 -7.69 -1.81
CA ASN A 238 2.79 -7.97 -2.92
C ASN A 238 4.25 -7.51 -2.69
N LEU A 239 4.69 -7.34 -1.45
CA LEU A 239 6.06 -6.91 -1.14
C LEU A 239 7.12 -7.89 -1.66
N ALA A 240 6.80 -9.19 -1.76
CA ALA A 240 7.69 -10.19 -2.37
C ALA A 240 8.05 -9.89 -3.84
N SER A 241 7.24 -9.10 -4.53
CA SER A 241 7.44 -8.73 -5.94
C SER A 241 8.28 -7.46 -6.13
N VAL A 242 8.73 -6.84 -5.04
CA VAL A 242 9.50 -5.60 -5.04
C VAL A 242 10.95 -5.89 -4.69
N PRO A 243 11.95 -5.30 -5.39
CA PRO A 243 13.35 -5.47 -5.01
C PRO A 243 13.63 -4.85 -3.63
N ALA A 244 14.60 -5.40 -2.90
CA ALA A 244 15.00 -4.90 -1.58
C ALA A 244 15.36 -3.40 -1.58
N LYS A 245 15.85 -2.89 -2.73
CA LYS A 245 16.28 -1.49 -2.93
C LYS A 245 16.09 -1.08 -4.39
N GLY A 246 15.89 0.22 -4.63
CA GLY A 246 15.86 0.82 -5.98
C GLY A 246 14.47 1.14 -6.51
N ALA A 247 13.41 0.66 -5.87
CA ALA A 247 12.05 1.08 -6.18
C ALA A 247 11.71 2.43 -5.52
N THR A 248 10.66 3.08 -6.03
CA THR A 248 10.03 4.25 -5.43
C THR A 248 8.63 3.89 -4.99
N VAL A 249 8.26 4.18 -3.74
CA VAL A 249 6.87 4.06 -3.28
C VAL A 249 6.10 5.35 -3.54
N VAL A 250 4.84 5.19 -3.93
CA VAL A 250 3.85 6.28 -4.02
C VAL A 250 2.66 5.90 -3.14
N ILE A 251 2.34 6.76 -2.17
CA ILE A 251 1.26 6.52 -1.20
C ILE A 251 0.15 7.53 -1.46
N GLY A 252 -0.98 7.03 -1.98
CA GLY A 252 -2.18 7.83 -2.25
C GLY A 252 -2.99 8.03 -0.97
N ALA A 253 -2.43 8.76 0.01
CA ALA A 253 -3.09 9.04 1.28
C ALA A 253 -4.39 9.84 1.09
N PRO A 254 -5.47 9.52 1.81
CA PRO A 254 -6.68 10.33 1.77
C PRO A 254 -6.43 11.68 2.45
N LYS A 255 -7.03 12.73 1.92
CA LYS A 255 -6.89 14.09 2.47
C LYS A 255 -8.11 14.47 3.31
N HIS A 256 -8.37 13.68 4.36
CA HIS A 256 -9.47 13.94 5.28
C HIS A 256 -9.09 15.05 6.27
N ALA A 257 -9.93 16.06 6.41
CA ALA A 257 -9.72 17.14 7.40
C ALA A 257 -9.82 16.57 8.82
N GLY A 258 -8.73 16.69 9.59
CA GLY A 258 -8.64 16.15 10.94
C GLY A 258 -8.50 14.64 11.02
N GLY A 259 -8.28 13.94 9.89
CA GLY A 259 -8.14 12.49 9.85
C GLY A 259 -6.84 12.00 10.48
N THR A 260 -6.92 10.90 11.25
CA THR A 260 -5.75 10.27 11.86
C THR A 260 -5.14 9.18 10.99
N GLY A 261 -5.87 8.75 9.95
CA GLY A 261 -5.48 7.72 9.00
C GLY A 261 -6.47 7.60 7.85
N GLY A 262 -6.33 6.56 7.05
CA GLY A 262 -7.31 6.22 6.05
C GLY A 262 -6.83 5.20 5.03
N PRO A 263 -7.76 4.39 4.46
CA PRO A 263 -7.44 3.48 3.36
C PRO A 263 -6.78 4.22 2.21
N CYS A 264 -5.67 3.70 1.72
CA CYS A 264 -4.88 4.34 0.68
C CYS A 264 -4.51 3.37 -0.45
N ARG A 265 -4.20 3.91 -1.64
CA ARG A 265 -3.59 3.13 -2.71
C ARG A 265 -2.08 3.32 -2.65
N VAL A 266 -1.36 2.21 -2.47
CA VAL A 266 0.10 2.18 -2.40
C VAL A 266 0.66 1.50 -3.65
N LEU A 267 1.59 2.15 -4.32
CA LEU A 267 2.21 1.65 -5.54
C LEU A 267 3.73 1.65 -5.38
N ALA A 268 4.40 0.61 -5.87
CA ALA A 268 5.84 0.61 -6.05
C ALA A 268 6.18 0.76 -7.54
N LEU A 269 7.04 1.72 -7.86
CA LEU A 269 7.62 1.92 -9.19
C LEU A 269 9.00 1.24 -9.20
N THR A 270 9.15 0.15 -9.97
CA THR A 270 10.36 -0.69 -10.02
C THR A 270 11.13 -0.54 -11.32
#